data_b8c53007648ac230176a597e5d9672de
#
_entry.id   b8c53007648ac230176a597e5d9672de
#
_cell.length_a   1.000
_cell.length_b   1.000
_cell.length_c   1.000
_cell.angle_alpha   90.00
_cell.angle_beta   90.00
_cell.angle_gamma   90.00
#
_symmetry.space_group_name_H-M   'P 1'
#
loop_
_entity.id
_entity.type
_entity.pdbx_description
1 polymer ?
#
loop_
_entity_poly.entity_id
_entity_poly.type
_entity_poly.pdbx_seq_one_letter_code
_entity_poly.pdbx_strand_id
1 'polypeptide(L)'
;KTSDLINDQLGIEILGSKNKLQDDYKVIKTILNSAEKIKSKKIEIKVGDISLFNRLINSLDMPERWKLRLIRHFWRPKYFEELLKRLEKNADIDSVTFDADKKRFDEMKKMEQDKVIAGRSISEILKRFDKKIKDPRSFKEGKKIVKIIRLFLKINCKLSKIEKTLL
;
A
#
# COMPACT_ATOMS: atom_id res chain seq x y z
N LYS A 1 -17.51 -6.17 31.74
CA LYS A 1 -18.62 -5.48 31.05
C LYS A 1 -17.98 -4.49 30.10
N THR A 2 -17.77 -4.87 28.86
CA THR A 2 -17.43 -3.97 27.74
C THR A 2 -18.72 -3.21 27.46
N SER A 3 -18.79 -1.94 27.87
CA SER A 3 -19.80 -1.03 27.36
C SER A 3 -19.54 -0.89 25.87
N ASP A 4 -20.47 -1.34 25.03
CA ASP A 4 -20.45 -1.03 23.61
C ASP A 4 -20.50 0.48 23.49
N LEU A 5 -19.36 1.07 23.14
CA LEU A 5 -19.25 2.49 22.84
C LEU A 5 -20.01 2.71 21.51
N ILE A 6 -21.24 3.16 21.62
CA ILE A 6 -22.00 3.65 20.47
C ILE A 6 -21.35 4.97 20.04
N ASN A 7 -20.74 4.99 18.89
CA ASN A 7 -20.19 6.20 18.29
C ASN A 7 -21.10 6.66 17.16
N ASP A 8 -21.65 7.84 17.29
CA ASP A 8 -22.37 8.49 16.20
C ASP A 8 -21.37 9.01 15.16
N GLN A 9 -21.59 8.68 13.90
CA GLN A 9 -20.73 9.09 12.80
C GLN A 9 -21.56 9.84 11.76
N LEU A 10 -21.06 11.02 11.35
CA LEU A 10 -21.59 11.79 10.22
C LEU A 10 -20.55 11.81 9.11
N GLY A 11 -20.95 11.49 7.89
CA GLY A 11 -20.08 11.49 6.71
C GLY A 11 -20.70 12.30 5.56
N ILE A 12 -19.86 12.84 4.69
CA ILE A 12 -20.26 13.53 3.47
C ILE A 12 -19.39 13.03 2.33
N GLU A 13 -20.02 12.70 1.22
CA GLU A 13 -19.34 12.26 0.00
C GLU A 13 -19.86 13.03 -1.20
N ILE A 14 -18.96 13.39 -2.13
CA ILE A 14 -19.33 13.98 -3.44
C ILE A 14 -18.94 12.98 -4.52
N LEU A 15 -19.93 12.49 -5.25
CA LEU A 15 -19.75 11.55 -6.36
C LEU A 15 -19.75 12.29 -7.69
N GLY A 16 -18.96 11.83 -8.66
CA GLY A 16 -18.91 12.40 -10.00
C GLY A 16 -18.26 13.78 -10.09
N SER A 17 -17.33 14.09 -9.18
CA SER A 17 -16.60 15.37 -9.15
C SER A 17 -15.90 15.65 -10.47
N LYS A 18 -16.09 16.85 -11.02
CA LYS A 18 -15.35 17.40 -12.16
C LYS A 18 -14.16 18.27 -11.71
N ASN A 19 -14.18 18.76 -10.49
CA ASN A 19 -13.09 19.58 -9.89
C ASN A 19 -12.82 19.10 -8.47
N LYS A 20 -11.93 18.12 -8.34
CA LYS A 20 -11.60 17.48 -7.07
C LYS A 20 -11.23 18.48 -5.97
N LEU A 21 -10.34 19.44 -6.27
CA LEU A 21 -9.87 20.40 -5.27
C LEU A 21 -11.02 21.24 -4.70
N GLN A 22 -11.91 21.71 -5.57
CA GLN A 22 -13.05 22.52 -5.16
C GLN A 22 -14.05 21.70 -4.34
N ASP A 23 -14.25 20.45 -4.68
CA ASP A 23 -15.18 19.57 -3.98
C ASP A 23 -14.61 19.08 -2.65
N ASP A 24 -13.32 18.81 -2.56
CA ASP A 24 -12.62 18.54 -1.29
C ASP A 24 -12.75 19.76 -0.33
N TYR A 25 -12.60 20.99 -0.84
CA TYR A 25 -12.83 22.20 -0.06
C TYR A 25 -14.28 22.32 0.43
N LYS A 26 -15.27 22.03 -0.42
CA LYS A 26 -16.69 22.04 -0.03
C LYS A 26 -16.97 21.05 1.08
N VAL A 27 -16.45 19.82 0.98
CA VAL A 27 -16.61 18.77 2.01
C VAL A 27 -16.05 19.27 3.35
N ILE A 28 -14.82 19.74 3.37
CA ILE A 28 -14.17 20.23 4.58
C ILE A 28 -14.97 21.39 5.19
N LYS A 29 -15.34 22.39 4.37
CA LYS A 29 -16.13 23.54 4.81
C LYS A 29 -17.48 23.13 5.40
N THR A 30 -18.17 22.18 4.78
CA THR A 30 -19.47 21.71 5.26
C THR A 30 -19.33 21.00 6.61
N ILE A 31 -18.30 20.16 6.79
CA ILE A 31 -18.04 19.49 8.07
C ILE A 31 -17.74 20.52 9.17
N LEU A 32 -16.88 21.50 8.89
CA LEU A 32 -16.56 22.55 9.85
C LEU A 32 -17.77 23.36 10.27
N ASN A 33 -18.58 23.79 9.31
CA ASN A 33 -19.82 24.54 9.59
C ASN A 33 -20.81 23.69 10.42
N SER A 34 -20.88 22.38 10.18
CA SER A 34 -21.73 21.48 10.97
C SER A 34 -21.21 21.36 12.40
N ALA A 35 -19.90 21.24 12.58
CA ALA A 35 -19.28 21.15 13.90
C ALA A 35 -19.46 22.45 14.72
N GLU A 36 -19.42 23.62 14.09
CA GLU A 36 -19.75 24.91 14.72
C GLU A 36 -21.21 24.96 15.20
N LYS A 37 -22.14 24.50 14.38
CA LYS A 37 -23.58 24.46 14.76
C LYS A 37 -23.85 23.55 15.96
N ILE A 38 -23.11 22.47 16.11
CA ILE A 38 -23.18 21.55 17.24
C ILE A 38 -22.50 22.18 18.50
N LYS A 39 -21.91 23.35 18.37
CA LYS A 39 -21.15 24.04 19.44
C LYS A 39 -20.01 23.20 20.03
N SER A 40 -19.34 22.41 19.18
CA SER A 40 -18.19 21.63 19.60
C SER A 40 -17.07 22.55 20.07
N LYS A 41 -16.66 22.39 21.34
CA LYS A 41 -15.63 23.25 21.96
C LYS A 41 -14.21 22.93 21.48
N LYS A 42 -13.99 21.75 20.91
CA LYS A 42 -12.66 21.30 20.46
C LYS A 42 -12.79 20.45 19.20
N ILE A 43 -12.26 20.97 18.12
CA ILE A 43 -12.25 20.29 16.81
C ILE A 43 -10.79 19.96 16.52
N GLU A 44 -10.52 18.69 16.24
CA GLU A 44 -9.23 18.22 15.70
C GLU A 44 -9.45 17.75 14.26
N ILE A 45 -8.69 18.33 13.34
CA ILE A 45 -8.73 17.93 11.92
C ILE A 45 -7.51 17.07 11.64
N LYS A 46 -7.75 15.82 11.19
CA LYS A 46 -6.71 14.91 10.73
C LYS A 46 -6.82 14.76 9.22
N VAL A 47 -5.75 15.07 8.51
CA VAL A 47 -5.66 14.93 7.06
C VAL A 47 -4.71 13.79 6.73
N GLY A 48 -5.16 12.85 5.90
CA GLY A 48 -4.35 11.78 5.35
C GLY A 48 -4.34 11.84 3.83
N ASP A 49 -3.16 11.72 3.23
CA ASP A 49 -3.01 11.65 1.78
C ASP A 49 -2.32 10.36 1.37
N ILE A 50 -3.10 9.44 0.80
CA ILE A 50 -2.61 8.17 0.30
C ILE A 50 -1.63 8.34 -0.88
N SER A 51 -1.68 9.47 -1.59
CA SER A 51 -0.77 9.72 -2.71
C SER A 51 0.68 9.84 -2.26
N LEU A 52 0.93 10.36 -1.05
CA LEU A 52 2.26 10.43 -0.45
C LEU A 52 2.82 9.02 -0.20
N PHE A 53 2.00 8.13 0.33
CA PHE A 53 2.38 6.72 0.51
C PHE A 53 2.68 6.04 -0.83
N ASN A 54 1.83 6.24 -1.83
CA ASN A 54 2.04 5.66 -3.15
C ASN A 54 3.33 6.18 -3.80
N ARG A 55 3.62 7.48 -3.68
CA ARG A 55 4.88 8.07 -4.17
C ARG A 55 6.08 7.48 -3.45
N LEU A 56 6.04 7.38 -2.12
CA LEU A 56 7.10 6.73 -1.36
C LEU A 56 7.34 5.29 -1.85
N ILE A 57 6.29 4.46 -1.91
CA ILE A 57 6.43 3.06 -2.33
C ILE A 57 7.00 2.96 -3.75
N ASN A 58 6.58 3.84 -4.66
CA ASN A 58 7.07 3.83 -6.04
C ASN A 58 8.52 4.30 -6.16
N SER A 59 9.00 5.18 -5.27
CA SER A 59 10.40 5.65 -5.26
C SER A 59 11.38 4.64 -4.66
N LEU A 60 10.90 3.64 -3.90
CA LEU A 60 11.77 2.64 -3.29
C LEU A 60 12.27 1.63 -4.33
N ASP A 61 13.55 1.28 -4.22
CA ASP A 61 14.17 0.26 -5.06
C ASP A 61 13.76 -1.14 -4.60
N MET A 62 12.62 -1.57 -5.08
CA MET A 62 12.07 -2.91 -4.86
C MET A 62 11.24 -3.37 -6.06
N PRO A 63 11.10 -4.69 -6.26
CA PRO A 63 10.31 -5.24 -7.35
C PRO A 63 8.87 -4.75 -7.36
N GLU A 64 8.34 -4.54 -8.55
CA GLU A 64 6.99 -4.03 -8.79
C GLU A 64 5.91 -4.84 -8.07
N ARG A 65 6.09 -6.16 -7.98
CA ARG A 65 5.15 -7.03 -7.25
C ARG A 65 5.03 -6.66 -5.76
N TRP A 66 6.12 -6.20 -5.12
CA TRP A 66 6.08 -5.75 -3.74
C TRP A 66 5.41 -4.39 -3.61
N LYS A 67 5.69 -3.46 -4.54
CA LYS A 67 5.03 -2.15 -4.59
C LYS A 67 3.52 -2.31 -4.70
N LEU A 68 3.06 -3.08 -5.69
CA LEU A 68 1.63 -3.36 -5.89
C LEU A 68 0.98 -4.04 -4.68
N ARG A 69 1.69 -4.99 -4.03
CA ARG A 69 1.17 -5.69 -2.87
C ARG A 69 1.03 -4.78 -1.66
N LEU A 70 2.02 -3.91 -1.39
CA LEU A 70 1.98 -2.96 -0.29
C LEU A 70 0.89 -1.91 -0.50
N ILE A 71 0.80 -1.31 -1.70
CA ILE A 71 -0.26 -0.34 -2.04
C ILE A 71 -1.64 -0.97 -1.91
N ARG A 72 -1.82 -2.16 -2.44
CA ARG A 72 -3.12 -2.87 -2.41
C ARG A 72 -3.61 -3.19 -1.00
N HIS A 73 -2.70 -3.46 -0.07
CA HIS A 73 -3.05 -3.95 1.26
C HIS A 73 -2.78 -2.93 2.38
N PHE A 74 -2.46 -1.70 2.05
CA PHE A 74 -2.21 -0.62 3.00
C PHE A 74 -3.36 -0.43 4.01
N TRP A 75 -4.59 -0.57 3.57
CA TRP A 75 -5.79 -0.40 4.39
C TRP A 75 -6.07 -1.57 5.36
N ARG A 76 -5.28 -2.65 5.34
CA ARG A 76 -5.40 -3.82 6.23
C ARG A 76 -4.25 -3.84 7.23
N PRO A 77 -4.30 -3.15 8.37
CA PRO A 77 -3.14 -2.92 9.24
C PRO A 77 -2.42 -4.21 9.67
N LYS A 78 -3.16 -5.23 10.12
CA LYS A 78 -2.58 -6.52 10.53
C LYS A 78 -1.84 -7.21 9.38
N TYR A 79 -2.51 -7.34 8.24
CA TYR A 79 -1.91 -8.00 7.07
C TYR A 79 -0.76 -7.17 6.47
N PHE A 80 -0.86 -5.84 6.50
CA PHE A 80 0.20 -4.96 6.05
C PHE A 80 1.47 -5.12 6.90
N GLU A 81 1.34 -5.22 8.22
CA GLU A 81 2.49 -5.48 9.10
C GLU A 81 3.12 -6.87 8.84
N GLU A 82 2.32 -7.88 8.54
CA GLU A 82 2.83 -9.20 8.11
C GLU A 82 3.59 -9.11 6.79
N LEU A 83 3.08 -8.32 5.83
CA LEU A 83 3.81 -8.07 4.57
C LEU A 83 5.14 -7.37 4.82
N LEU A 84 5.21 -6.39 5.72
CA LEU A 84 6.46 -5.73 6.09
C LEU A 84 7.45 -6.71 6.73
N LYS A 85 6.99 -7.59 7.62
CA LYS A 85 7.83 -8.65 8.21
C LYS A 85 8.38 -9.61 7.16
N ARG A 86 7.56 -9.99 6.19
CA ARG A 86 7.98 -10.84 5.06
C ARG A 86 8.97 -10.12 4.15
N LEU A 87 8.72 -8.84 3.85
CA LEU A 87 9.63 -8.01 3.08
C LEU A 87 10.99 -7.86 3.79
N GLU A 88 10.98 -7.70 5.11
CA GLU A 88 12.19 -7.60 5.94
C GLU A 88 13.01 -8.89 5.94
N LYS A 89 12.34 -10.04 6.00
CA LYS A 89 12.97 -11.37 6.05
C LYS A 89 13.26 -11.96 4.67
N ASN A 90 12.91 -11.28 3.60
CA ASN A 90 12.92 -11.82 2.23
C ASN A 90 12.21 -13.19 2.15
N ALA A 91 11.10 -13.33 2.86
CA ALA A 91 10.39 -14.61 2.99
C ALA A 91 9.83 -15.17 1.67
N ASP A 92 9.73 -14.32 0.64
CA ASP A 92 9.35 -14.73 -0.72
C ASP A 92 10.58 -15.13 -1.57
N ILE A 93 11.78 -15.08 -0.98
CA ILE A 93 13.04 -15.44 -1.61
C ILE A 93 13.73 -16.48 -0.71
N ASP A 94 13.10 -17.61 -0.58
CA ASP A 94 13.76 -18.80 -0.08
C ASP A 94 14.53 -19.43 -1.24
N SER A 95 15.80 -19.77 -1.05
CA SER A 95 16.66 -20.34 -2.07
C SER A 95 16.07 -21.61 -2.69
N VAL A 96 15.53 -22.49 -1.88
CA VAL A 96 14.92 -23.76 -2.33
C VAL A 96 13.69 -23.48 -3.20
N THR A 97 12.81 -22.55 -2.77
CA THR A 97 11.63 -22.17 -3.54
C THR A 97 12.01 -21.43 -4.82
N PHE A 98 13.05 -20.60 -4.77
CA PHE A 98 13.56 -19.88 -5.93
C PHE A 98 14.11 -20.83 -6.99
N ASP A 99 14.91 -21.80 -6.60
CA ASP A 99 15.50 -22.79 -7.52
C ASP A 99 14.42 -23.71 -8.12
N ALA A 100 13.45 -24.15 -7.32
CA ALA A 100 12.31 -24.91 -7.78
C ALA A 100 11.44 -24.12 -8.77
N ASP A 101 11.18 -22.85 -8.46
CA ASP A 101 10.40 -21.98 -9.34
C ASP A 101 11.16 -21.68 -10.64
N LYS A 102 12.48 -21.51 -10.58
CA LYS A 102 13.33 -21.33 -11.78
C LYS A 102 13.31 -22.55 -12.67
N LYS A 103 13.46 -23.74 -12.09
CA LYS A 103 13.38 -25.00 -12.84
C LYS A 103 12.03 -25.15 -13.56
N ARG A 104 10.92 -24.92 -12.83
CA ARG A 104 9.57 -24.93 -13.43
C ARG A 104 9.40 -23.90 -14.54
N PHE A 105 9.97 -22.72 -14.36
CA PHE A 105 9.95 -21.66 -15.37
C PHE A 105 10.65 -22.09 -16.65
N ASP A 106 11.82 -22.72 -16.54
CA ASP A 106 12.58 -23.21 -17.69
C ASP A 106 11.89 -24.39 -18.39
N GLU A 107 11.22 -25.27 -17.64
CA GLU A 107 10.38 -26.34 -18.18
C GLU A 107 9.17 -25.76 -18.93
N MET A 108 8.48 -24.78 -18.36
CA MET A 108 7.31 -24.15 -19.00
C MET A 108 7.66 -23.33 -20.25
N LYS A 109 8.86 -22.79 -20.35
CA LYS A 109 9.34 -22.12 -21.60
C LYS A 109 9.38 -23.06 -22.80
N LYS A 110 9.56 -24.36 -22.58
CA LYS A 110 9.61 -25.39 -23.62
C LYS A 110 8.23 -25.84 -24.08
N MET A 111 7.17 -25.42 -23.38
CA MET A 111 5.79 -25.78 -23.72
C MET A 111 5.20 -24.80 -24.73
N GLU A 112 4.16 -25.25 -25.41
CA GLU A 112 3.36 -24.41 -26.32
C GLU A 112 2.75 -23.22 -25.58
N GLN A 113 3.02 -21.99 -26.04
CA GLN A 113 2.73 -20.78 -25.30
C GLN A 113 1.23 -20.48 -25.14
N ASP A 114 0.43 -20.94 -26.12
CA ASP A 114 -1.03 -20.73 -26.13
C ASP A 114 -1.81 -21.76 -25.30
N LYS A 115 -1.13 -22.79 -24.82
CA LYS A 115 -1.75 -23.79 -23.94
C LYS A 115 -2.27 -23.15 -22.68
N VAL A 116 -3.51 -23.46 -22.32
CA VAL A 116 -4.19 -22.94 -21.13
C VAL A 116 -4.09 -23.92 -19.98
N ILE A 117 -3.58 -23.46 -18.82
CA ILE A 117 -3.50 -24.23 -17.57
C ILE A 117 -4.28 -23.46 -16.51
N ALA A 118 -5.31 -24.08 -15.93
CA ALA A 118 -6.16 -23.46 -14.91
C ALA A 118 -6.69 -22.06 -15.31
N GLY A 119 -7.16 -21.92 -16.55
CA GLY A 119 -7.75 -20.68 -17.07
C GLY A 119 -6.75 -19.58 -17.43
N ARG A 120 -5.44 -19.89 -17.53
CA ARG A 120 -4.38 -18.94 -17.90
C ARG A 120 -3.48 -19.52 -18.99
N SER A 121 -3.08 -18.70 -19.94
CA SER A 121 -2.09 -19.10 -20.91
C SER A 121 -0.70 -19.28 -20.28
N ILE A 122 0.11 -20.17 -20.85
CA ILE A 122 1.49 -20.36 -20.43
C ILE A 122 2.26 -19.04 -20.50
N SER A 123 2.03 -18.22 -21.51
CA SER A 123 2.66 -16.90 -21.64
C SER A 123 2.36 -15.97 -20.45
N GLU A 124 1.12 -15.97 -19.94
CA GLU A 124 0.76 -15.18 -18.75
C GLU A 124 1.42 -15.72 -17.47
N ILE A 125 1.50 -17.04 -17.35
CA ILE A 125 2.15 -17.71 -16.21
C ILE A 125 3.65 -17.39 -16.24
N LEU A 126 4.31 -17.48 -17.40
CA LEU A 126 5.72 -17.15 -17.57
C LEU A 126 6.03 -15.69 -17.23
N LYS A 127 5.20 -14.72 -17.65
CA LYS A 127 5.36 -13.31 -17.28
C LYS A 127 5.32 -13.09 -15.75
N ARG A 128 4.50 -13.87 -15.04
CA ARG A 128 4.43 -13.81 -13.56
C ARG A 128 5.66 -14.43 -12.90
N PHE A 129 6.13 -15.56 -13.41
CA PHE A 129 7.36 -16.20 -12.93
C PHE A 129 8.58 -15.33 -13.19
N ASP A 130 8.71 -14.73 -14.37
CA ASP A 130 9.80 -13.82 -14.70
C ASP A 130 9.92 -12.66 -13.70
N LYS A 131 8.78 -12.06 -13.35
CA LYS A 131 8.73 -11.03 -12.30
C LYS A 131 9.14 -11.53 -10.91
N LYS A 132 8.94 -12.80 -10.60
CA LYS A 132 9.32 -13.41 -9.33
C LYS A 132 10.81 -13.76 -9.29
N ILE A 133 11.34 -14.28 -10.38
CA ILE A 133 12.75 -14.68 -10.54
C ILE A 133 13.66 -13.46 -10.56
N LYS A 134 13.22 -12.33 -11.09
CA LYS A 134 13.98 -11.07 -11.15
C LYS A 134 14.04 -10.28 -9.85
N ASP A 135 13.79 -10.90 -8.70
CA ASP A 135 13.84 -10.24 -7.40
C ASP A 135 15.05 -10.70 -6.56
N PRO A 136 16.28 -10.27 -6.89
CA PRO A 136 17.48 -10.69 -6.21
C PRO A 136 17.83 -9.81 -5.00
N ARG A 137 16.84 -9.31 -4.24
CA ARG A 137 17.10 -8.45 -3.10
C ARG A 137 17.86 -9.15 -1.98
N SER A 138 18.83 -8.47 -1.42
CA SER A 138 19.49 -8.90 -0.20
C SER A 138 18.63 -8.65 1.05
N PHE A 139 18.86 -9.41 2.11
CA PHE A 139 18.21 -9.19 3.41
C PHE A 139 18.45 -7.78 3.97
N LYS A 140 19.65 -7.23 3.74
CA LYS A 140 20.02 -5.87 4.15
C LYS A 140 19.15 -4.81 3.48
N GLU A 141 18.88 -4.98 2.18
CA GLU A 141 18.02 -4.07 1.42
C GLU A 141 16.56 -4.16 1.88
N GLY A 142 16.04 -5.37 2.12
CA GLY A 142 14.71 -5.57 2.68
C GLY A 142 14.53 -4.85 4.02
N LYS A 143 15.49 -4.96 4.93
CA LYS A 143 15.48 -4.23 6.21
C LYS A 143 15.49 -2.71 6.04
N LYS A 144 16.34 -2.19 5.14
CA LYS A 144 16.41 -0.75 4.86
C LYS A 144 15.07 -0.22 4.35
N ILE A 145 14.47 -0.89 3.39
CA ILE A 145 13.17 -0.52 2.83
C ILE A 145 12.08 -0.49 3.91
N VAL A 146 11.98 -1.55 4.70
CA VAL A 146 10.97 -1.64 5.78
C VAL A 146 11.18 -0.54 6.83
N LYS A 147 12.44 -0.23 7.18
CA LYS A 147 12.74 0.89 8.09
C LYS A 147 12.21 2.22 7.55
N ILE A 148 12.43 2.50 6.26
CA ILE A 148 11.93 3.74 5.61
C ILE A 148 10.39 3.78 5.67
N ILE A 149 9.72 2.69 5.29
CA ILE A 149 8.25 2.62 5.32
C ILE A 149 7.73 2.85 6.75
N ARG A 150 8.31 2.19 7.76
CA ARG A 150 7.88 2.36 9.16
C ARG A 150 8.12 3.78 9.69
N LEU A 151 9.20 4.43 9.28
CA LEU A 151 9.44 5.84 9.63
C LEU A 151 8.37 6.74 9.02
N PHE A 152 8.06 6.55 7.75
CA PHE A 152 7.00 7.30 7.08
C PHE A 152 5.63 7.12 7.76
N LEU A 153 5.26 5.90 8.13
CA LEU A 153 3.99 5.62 8.80
C LEU A 153 3.85 6.27 10.19
N LYS A 154 4.97 6.64 10.81
CA LYS A 154 4.98 7.36 12.11
C LYS A 154 4.86 8.86 11.97
N ILE A 155 4.88 9.40 10.75
CA ILE A 155 4.76 10.83 10.53
C ILE A 155 3.38 11.29 10.99
N ASN A 156 3.38 12.11 12.03
CA ASN A 156 2.21 12.81 12.53
C ASN A 156 2.67 14.21 12.94
N CYS A 157 2.38 15.19 12.11
CA CYS A 157 2.84 16.55 12.32
C CYS A 157 1.78 17.58 11.94
N LYS A 158 1.95 18.82 12.38
CA LYS A 158 1.10 19.91 11.94
C LYS A 158 1.25 20.11 10.42
N LEU A 159 0.15 20.43 9.73
CA LEU A 159 0.14 20.62 8.28
C LEU A 159 1.20 21.65 7.81
N SER A 160 1.41 22.72 8.59
CA SER A 160 2.44 23.74 8.33
C SER A 160 3.89 23.25 8.43
N LYS A 161 4.11 22.05 8.98
CA LYS A 161 5.45 21.44 9.15
C LYS A 161 5.67 20.24 8.23
N ILE A 162 4.68 19.85 7.44
CA ILE A 162 4.72 18.60 6.67
C ILE A 162 5.88 18.59 5.66
N GLU A 163 6.12 19.69 4.98
CA GLU A 163 7.21 19.82 4.02
C GLU A 163 8.57 19.53 4.66
N LYS A 164 8.86 20.16 5.80
CA LYS A 164 10.12 19.96 6.55
C LYS A 164 10.26 18.55 7.15
N THR A 165 9.18 17.82 7.27
CA THR A 165 9.18 16.47 7.86
C THR A 165 9.37 15.40 6.80
N LEU A 166 9.03 15.71 5.53
CA LEU A 166 9.16 14.80 4.39
C LEU A 166 10.48 14.94 3.64
N LEU A 167 11.19 16.05 3.83
CA LEU A 167 12.55 16.30 3.33
C LEU A 167 13.60 15.74 4.30
#